data_dad4b0be8a55efb42efe191fbb3a0bd8
#
_entry.id   dad4b0be8a55efb42efe191fbb3a0bd8
#
_cell.length_a   1.000
_cell.length_b   1.000
_cell.length_c   1.000
_cell.angle_alpha   90.00
_cell.angle_beta   90.00
_cell.angle_gamma   90.00
#
_symmetry.space_group_name_H-M   'P 1'
#
loop_
_entity.id
_entity.type
_entity.pdbx_description
1 polymer ?
#
loop_
_entity_poly.entity_id
_entity_poly.type
_entity_poly.pdbx_seq_one_letter_code
_entity_poly.pdbx_strand_id
1 'polypeptide(L)'
;MMPGVHRSVDESHTIGRWLRERAAAMPTRIAIDDRGVVIDYATLHARAQRMANVLRDAGYGAGHRIATVSGNSADHVVAFFACAYLGIAFVPLSWRLTPAELSDLMSRSDPALVLVEEEYSALAMEALRMLGDEAPNHAKLGELGAETSVSRAGEQVSSRSVKDDDPLLIIFTSGSEAAPKGVVLTHANCFWNNLALSQAMPMTPDDVVLSMLPQYHVAGWNIQPLLAWWTGATVVLERSFNPGRVLQLIQERGVTTMMGVPTQYRMLRDQPEWHTTDLSSLRVALVGGATIPAGLAADLEPKGIRLTQG
;
A
#
# COMPACT_ATOMS: atom_id res chain seq x y z
N MET A 1 35.38 7.80 33.30
CA MET A 1 34.91 8.72 32.24
C MET A 1 34.45 7.84 31.08
N MET A 2 33.14 7.55 30.98
CA MET A 2 32.60 6.74 29.90
C MET A 2 32.46 7.61 28.65
N PRO A 3 32.86 7.15 27.46
CA PRO A 3 32.66 7.90 26.23
C PRO A 3 31.18 8.01 25.94
N GLY A 4 30.70 9.25 25.84
CA GLY A 4 29.32 9.55 25.49
C GLY A 4 29.00 9.00 24.10
N VAL A 5 28.08 8.04 24.05
CA VAL A 5 27.43 7.63 22.82
C VAL A 5 26.52 8.79 22.39
N HIS A 6 27.05 9.70 21.58
CA HIS A 6 26.22 10.58 20.77
C HIS A 6 25.48 9.69 19.77
N ARG A 7 24.34 9.15 20.18
CA ARG A 7 23.30 8.79 19.22
C ARG A 7 22.82 10.11 18.62
N SER A 8 23.28 10.42 17.40
CA SER A 8 22.54 11.31 16.53
C SER A 8 21.18 10.61 16.33
N VAL A 9 20.17 11.07 17.05
CA VAL A 9 18.79 10.70 16.79
C VAL A 9 18.52 11.26 15.40
N ASP A 10 18.53 10.39 14.40
CA ASP A 10 18.05 10.70 13.08
C ASP A 10 16.54 10.88 13.26
N GLU A 11 16.10 12.12 13.39
CA GLU A 11 14.70 12.50 13.68
C GLU A 11 13.79 12.31 12.48
N SER A 12 14.25 11.65 11.42
CA SER A 12 13.47 11.42 10.22
C SER A 12 12.30 10.45 10.45
N HIS A 13 11.12 10.84 10.00
CA HIS A 13 9.88 10.07 10.08
C HIS A 13 9.62 9.27 8.79
N THR A 14 10.68 8.82 8.12
CA THR A 14 10.59 8.19 6.82
C THR A 14 9.91 6.81 6.88
N ILE A 15 9.06 6.54 5.89
CA ILE A 15 8.24 5.32 5.85
C ILE A 15 9.10 4.04 5.74
N GLY A 16 10.22 4.10 5.04
CA GLY A 16 11.17 2.98 4.96
C GLY A 16 11.72 2.56 6.33
N ARG A 17 11.87 3.51 7.25
CA ARG A 17 12.28 3.22 8.63
C ARG A 17 11.27 2.33 9.36
N TRP A 18 9.97 2.53 9.16
CA TRP A 18 8.93 1.76 9.85
C TRP A 18 9.06 0.26 9.58
N LEU A 19 9.14 -0.13 8.31
CA LEU A 19 9.27 -1.54 7.95
C LEU A 19 10.54 -2.17 8.56
N ARG A 20 11.67 -1.46 8.50
CA ARG A 20 12.92 -1.93 9.09
C ARG A 20 12.81 -2.14 10.60
N GLU A 21 12.21 -1.19 11.31
CA GLU A 21 12.01 -1.28 12.77
C GLU A 21 11.05 -2.41 13.13
N ARG A 22 9.97 -2.61 12.35
CA ARG A 22 9.05 -3.74 12.58
C ARG A 22 9.72 -5.08 12.30
N ALA A 23 10.47 -5.20 11.21
CA ALA A 23 11.23 -6.40 10.91
C ALA A 23 12.25 -6.75 12.00
N ALA A 24 12.88 -5.75 12.62
CA ALA A 24 13.80 -5.98 13.74
C ALA A 24 13.08 -6.35 15.04
N ALA A 25 11.93 -5.73 15.34
CA ALA A 25 11.20 -5.94 16.59
C ALA A 25 10.27 -7.16 16.56
N MET A 26 9.72 -7.49 15.40
CA MET A 26 8.68 -8.53 15.22
C MET A 26 8.92 -9.34 13.94
N PRO A 27 10.10 -9.97 13.75
CA PRO A 27 10.53 -10.56 12.47
C PRO A 27 9.57 -11.62 11.93
N THR A 28 9.04 -12.47 12.79
CA THR A 28 8.19 -13.63 12.42
C THR A 28 6.70 -13.33 12.40
N ARG A 29 6.31 -12.07 12.74
CA ARG A 29 4.92 -11.69 12.69
C ARG A 29 4.47 -11.51 11.25
N ILE A 30 3.25 -11.94 10.92
CA ILE A 30 2.69 -11.82 9.58
C ILE A 30 2.47 -10.33 9.28
N ALA A 31 3.10 -9.84 8.20
CA ALA A 31 2.91 -8.49 7.68
C ALA A 31 1.82 -8.45 6.61
N ILE A 32 1.76 -9.49 5.77
CA ILE A 32 0.84 -9.58 4.64
C ILE A 32 0.33 -11.03 4.51
N ASP A 33 -0.98 -11.20 4.31
CA ASP A 33 -1.60 -12.38 3.71
C ASP A 33 -2.14 -11.97 2.33
N ASP A 34 -1.41 -12.31 1.27
CA ASP A 34 -1.85 -12.06 -0.10
C ASP A 34 -2.55 -13.32 -0.64
N ARG A 35 -3.84 -13.40 -0.39
CA ARG A 35 -4.69 -14.51 -0.90
C ARG A 35 -4.17 -15.90 -0.51
N GLY A 36 -3.69 -16.02 0.74
CA GLY A 36 -3.14 -17.25 1.30
C GLY A 36 -1.62 -17.38 1.18
N VAL A 37 -0.94 -16.51 0.45
CA VAL A 37 0.53 -16.39 0.49
C VAL A 37 0.92 -15.48 1.63
N VAL A 38 1.43 -16.07 2.70
CA VAL A 38 1.76 -15.38 3.95
C VAL A 38 3.21 -14.89 3.92
N ILE A 39 3.41 -13.62 4.27
CA ILE A 39 4.72 -12.96 4.31
C ILE A 39 4.88 -12.30 5.67
N ASP A 40 5.91 -12.65 6.41
CA ASP A 40 6.27 -12.01 7.68
C ASP A 40 7.04 -10.70 7.47
N TYR A 41 7.21 -9.92 8.56
CA TYR A 41 7.90 -8.64 8.50
C TYR A 41 9.36 -8.76 8.07
N ALA A 42 10.06 -9.83 8.48
CA ALA A 42 11.45 -10.07 8.06
C ALA A 42 11.54 -10.32 6.56
N THR A 43 10.65 -11.15 6.02
CA THR A 43 10.58 -11.47 4.59
C THR A 43 10.19 -10.26 3.76
N LEU A 44 9.17 -9.48 4.20
CA LEU A 44 8.76 -8.25 3.52
C LEU A 44 9.92 -7.25 3.45
N HIS A 45 10.61 -7.03 4.58
CA HIS A 45 11.78 -6.16 4.64
C HIS A 45 12.90 -6.66 3.70
N ALA A 46 13.25 -7.95 3.77
CA ALA A 46 14.30 -8.53 2.94
C ALA A 46 14.00 -8.41 1.44
N ARG A 47 12.74 -8.64 1.02
CA ARG A 47 12.31 -8.47 -0.38
C ARG A 47 12.40 -7.00 -0.82
N ALA A 48 11.93 -6.06 0.00
CA ALA A 48 12.01 -4.62 -0.28
C ALA A 48 13.48 -4.15 -0.35
N GLN A 49 14.36 -4.65 0.52
CA GLN A 49 15.79 -4.36 0.48
C GLN A 49 16.46 -4.90 -0.80
N ARG A 50 16.15 -6.14 -1.20
CA ARG A 50 16.69 -6.70 -2.45
C ARG A 50 16.28 -5.86 -3.65
N MET A 51 15.00 -5.52 -3.74
CA MET A 51 14.50 -4.67 -4.83
C MET A 51 15.15 -3.29 -4.81
N ALA A 52 15.29 -2.66 -3.64
CA ALA A 52 15.97 -1.38 -3.50
C ALA A 52 17.44 -1.45 -3.95
N ASN A 53 18.15 -2.53 -3.63
CA ASN A 53 19.52 -2.74 -4.10
C ASN A 53 19.59 -2.85 -5.62
N VAL A 54 18.69 -3.64 -6.25
CA VAL A 54 18.63 -3.78 -7.71
C VAL A 54 18.34 -2.43 -8.37
N LEU A 55 17.39 -1.66 -7.85
CA LEU A 55 17.05 -0.33 -8.37
C LEU A 55 18.24 0.64 -8.23
N ARG A 56 18.91 0.66 -7.08
CA ARG A 56 20.09 1.49 -6.85
C ARG A 56 21.23 1.12 -7.80
N ASP A 57 21.50 -0.18 -7.97
CA ASP A 57 22.59 -0.66 -8.83
C ASP A 57 22.31 -0.35 -10.30
N ALA A 58 21.04 -0.21 -10.68
CA ALA A 58 20.59 0.27 -11.98
C ALA A 58 20.57 1.81 -12.12
N GLY A 59 20.97 2.55 -11.06
CA GLY A 59 21.08 4.02 -11.07
C GLY A 59 19.82 4.76 -10.64
N TYR A 60 18.78 4.07 -10.14
CA TYR A 60 17.58 4.72 -9.62
C TYR A 60 17.77 5.14 -8.15
N GLY A 61 17.27 6.30 -7.77
CA GLY A 61 17.40 6.86 -6.41
C GLY A 61 16.57 8.12 -6.23
N ALA A 62 16.90 8.90 -5.19
CA ALA A 62 16.19 10.12 -4.82
C ALA A 62 15.98 11.07 -6.01
N GLY A 63 14.78 11.60 -6.12
CA GLY A 63 14.35 12.46 -7.22
C GLY A 63 13.79 11.73 -8.45
N HIS A 64 13.99 10.42 -8.58
CA HIS A 64 13.31 9.63 -9.60
C HIS A 64 11.86 9.30 -9.20
N ARG A 65 11.05 8.99 -10.20
CA ARG A 65 9.69 8.46 -10.06
C ARG A 65 9.65 7.07 -10.66
N ILE A 66 9.03 6.13 -9.96
CA ILE A 66 8.75 4.78 -10.46
C ILE A 66 7.25 4.59 -10.50
N ALA A 67 6.72 4.39 -11.71
CA ALA A 67 5.31 4.09 -11.88
C ALA A 67 5.06 2.57 -11.82
N THR A 68 3.84 2.20 -11.45
CA THR A 68 3.40 0.79 -11.44
C THR A 68 2.06 0.65 -12.13
N VAL A 69 1.87 -0.46 -12.85
CA VAL A 69 0.59 -0.92 -13.36
C VAL A 69 0.32 -2.27 -12.75
N SER A 70 -0.42 -2.29 -11.67
CA SER A 70 -0.62 -3.48 -10.82
C SER A 70 -1.96 -3.46 -10.10
N GLY A 71 -2.48 -4.63 -9.81
CA GLY A 71 -3.52 -4.80 -8.79
C GLY A 71 -2.93 -4.81 -7.39
N ASN A 72 -3.80 -4.94 -6.38
CA ASN A 72 -3.35 -5.12 -5.00
C ASN A 72 -2.56 -6.42 -4.88
N SER A 73 -1.29 -6.34 -4.46
CA SER A 73 -0.43 -7.50 -4.30
C SER A 73 0.72 -7.23 -3.33
N ALA A 74 1.29 -8.31 -2.80
CA ALA A 74 2.49 -8.22 -1.96
C ALA A 74 3.68 -7.65 -2.74
N ASP A 75 3.82 -7.96 -4.04
CA ASP A 75 4.88 -7.40 -4.88
C ASP A 75 4.75 -5.88 -5.04
N HIS A 76 3.50 -5.39 -5.13
CA HIS A 76 3.24 -3.96 -5.19
C HIS A 76 3.64 -3.25 -3.88
N VAL A 77 3.40 -3.90 -2.72
CA VAL A 77 3.85 -3.39 -1.42
C VAL A 77 5.37 -3.44 -1.30
N VAL A 78 6.02 -4.50 -1.78
CA VAL A 78 7.49 -4.60 -1.85
C VAL A 78 8.08 -3.44 -2.66
N ALA A 79 7.51 -3.14 -3.83
CA ALA A 79 7.96 -2.02 -4.68
C ALA A 79 7.80 -0.67 -3.98
N PHE A 80 6.67 -0.45 -3.29
CA PHE A 80 6.46 0.76 -2.51
C PHE A 80 7.54 0.97 -1.44
N PHE A 81 7.82 -0.06 -0.63
CA PHE A 81 8.86 0.05 0.41
C PHE A 81 10.27 0.16 -0.17
N ALA A 82 10.55 -0.49 -1.31
CA ALA A 82 11.83 -0.33 -2.01
C ALA A 82 12.04 1.13 -2.46
N CYS A 83 11.01 1.76 -3.03
CA CYS A 83 11.02 3.18 -3.38
C CYS A 83 11.21 4.06 -2.13
N ALA A 84 10.49 3.76 -1.04
CA ALA A 84 10.61 4.49 0.22
C ALA A 84 12.03 4.43 0.83
N TYR A 85 12.76 3.32 0.63
CA TYR A 85 14.15 3.21 1.08
C TYR A 85 15.13 4.09 0.30
N LEU A 86 14.81 4.39 -0.96
CA LEU A 86 15.68 5.12 -1.89
C LEU A 86 15.30 6.59 -2.06
N GLY A 87 14.21 7.06 -1.46
CA GLY A 87 13.67 8.40 -1.70
C GLY A 87 13.11 8.57 -3.12
N ILE A 88 12.63 7.50 -3.70
CA ILE A 88 11.97 7.47 -5.01
C ILE A 88 10.48 7.71 -4.81
N ALA A 89 9.89 8.61 -5.58
CA ALA A 89 8.45 8.81 -5.57
C ALA A 89 7.74 7.65 -6.29
N PHE A 90 6.87 6.95 -5.57
CA PHE A 90 6.09 5.83 -6.07
C PHE A 90 4.80 6.33 -6.72
N VAL A 91 4.50 5.89 -7.96
CA VAL A 91 3.37 6.36 -8.76
C VAL A 91 2.49 5.18 -9.17
N PRO A 92 1.53 4.76 -8.33
CA PRO A 92 0.64 3.67 -8.69
C PRO A 92 -0.42 4.15 -9.69
N LEU A 93 -0.42 3.57 -10.88
CA LEU A 93 -1.36 3.88 -11.95
C LEU A 93 -2.49 2.85 -12.00
N SER A 94 -3.69 3.33 -12.33
CA SER A 94 -4.88 2.47 -12.38
C SER A 94 -4.85 1.56 -13.61
N TRP A 95 -4.95 0.26 -13.38
CA TRP A 95 -5.12 -0.75 -14.42
C TRP A 95 -6.50 -0.74 -15.09
N ARG A 96 -7.43 0.09 -14.58
CA ARG A 96 -8.78 0.26 -15.15
C ARG A 96 -8.84 1.31 -16.26
N LEU A 97 -7.75 2.02 -16.49
CA LEU A 97 -7.64 3.02 -17.52
C LEU A 97 -7.51 2.39 -18.91
N THR A 98 -7.90 3.12 -19.92
CA THR A 98 -7.57 2.77 -21.30
C THR A 98 -6.07 2.98 -21.56
N PRO A 99 -5.48 2.35 -22.58
CA PRO A 99 -4.07 2.59 -22.95
C PRO A 99 -3.74 4.07 -23.16
N ALA A 100 -4.64 4.85 -23.77
CA ALA A 100 -4.45 6.27 -24.01
C ALA A 100 -4.43 7.10 -22.73
N GLU A 101 -5.34 6.83 -21.79
CA GLU A 101 -5.36 7.48 -20.48
C GLU A 101 -4.12 7.11 -19.67
N LEU A 102 -3.72 5.83 -19.70
CA LEU A 102 -2.53 5.35 -19.01
C LEU A 102 -1.25 5.99 -19.57
N SER A 103 -1.16 6.13 -20.90
CA SER A 103 -0.08 6.82 -21.59
C SER A 103 0.00 8.31 -21.18
N ASP A 104 -1.14 9.01 -21.09
CA ASP A 104 -1.19 10.40 -20.63
C ASP A 104 -0.68 10.55 -19.20
N LEU A 105 -1.08 9.63 -18.28
CA LEU A 105 -0.60 9.66 -16.90
C LEU A 105 0.89 9.32 -16.79
N MET A 106 1.40 8.39 -17.61
CA MET A 106 2.83 8.11 -17.68
C MET A 106 3.60 9.35 -18.17
N SER A 107 3.16 10.01 -19.24
CA SER A 107 3.77 11.24 -19.73
C SER A 107 3.80 12.34 -18.67
N ARG A 108 2.69 12.55 -17.95
CA ARG A 108 2.58 13.57 -16.89
C ARG A 108 3.41 13.28 -15.66
N SER A 109 3.52 12.01 -15.27
CA SER A 109 4.33 11.62 -14.12
C SER A 109 5.81 11.50 -14.46
N ASP A 110 6.16 11.40 -15.72
CA ASP A 110 7.52 11.27 -16.24
C ASP A 110 8.35 10.29 -15.40
N PRO A 111 7.94 9.00 -15.33
CA PRO A 111 8.63 8.01 -14.52
C PRO A 111 9.90 7.53 -15.20
N ALA A 112 10.98 7.35 -14.45
CA ALA A 112 12.22 6.77 -14.95
C ALA A 112 12.09 5.26 -15.24
N LEU A 113 11.12 4.58 -14.60
CA LEU A 113 10.84 3.17 -14.74
C LEU A 113 9.35 2.90 -14.52
N VAL A 114 8.78 1.97 -15.30
CA VAL A 114 7.43 1.43 -15.11
C VAL A 114 7.53 -0.04 -14.71
N LEU A 115 7.00 -0.41 -13.56
CA LEU A 115 6.90 -1.78 -13.10
C LEU A 115 5.51 -2.33 -13.44
N VAL A 116 5.47 -3.43 -14.14
CA VAL A 116 4.23 -3.97 -14.68
C VAL A 116 3.99 -5.38 -14.11
N GLU A 117 2.81 -5.56 -13.52
CA GLU A 117 2.35 -6.89 -13.17
C GLU A 117 1.93 -7.66 -14.45
N GLU A 118 2.27 -8.93 -14.53
CA GLU A 118 2.06 -9.76 -15.74
C GLU A 118 0.62 -9.70 -16.25
N GLU A 119 -0.36 -9.71 -15.35
CA GLU A 119 -1.79 -9.64 -15.68
C GLU A 119 -2.14 -8.40 -16.53
N TYR A 120 -1.43 -7.29 -16.33
CA TYR A 120 -1.68 -6.02 -17.01
C TYR A 120 -0.65 -5.68 -18.07
N SER A 121 0.17 -6.66 -18.48
CA SER A 121 1.26 -6.47 -19.44
C SER A 121 0.76 -5.94 -20.78
N ALA A 122 -0.32 -6.51 -21.34
CA ALA A 122 -0.87 -6.06 -22.61
C ALA A 122 -1.31 -4.59 -22.58
N LEU A 123 -1.99 -4.16 -21.50
CA LEU A 123 -2.42 -2.79 -21.29
C LEU A 123 -1.22 -1.83 -21.20
N ALA A 124 -0.24 -2.18 -20.37
CA ALA A 124 0.92 -1.33 -20.13
C ALA A 124 1.80 -1.21 -21.38
N MET A 125 2.03 -2.31 -22.12
CA MET A 125 2.82 -2.29 -23.35
C MET A 125 2.16 -1.44 -24.44
N GLU A 126 0.84 -1.47 -24.57
CA GLU A 126 0.14 -0.62 -25.53
C GLU A 126 0.25 0.87 -25.13
N ALA A 127 0.12 1.19 -23.86
CA ALA A 127 0.32 2.56 -23.35
C ALA A 127 1.76 3.07 -23.61
N LEU A 128 2.77 2.24 -23.33
CA LEU A 128 4.18 2.56 -23.59
C LEU A 128 4.45 2.75 -25.08
N ARG A 129 3.86 1.91 -25.95
CA ARG A 129 3.98 2.05 -27.40
C ARG A 129 3.44 3.41 -27.90
N MET A 130 2.40 3.95 -27.28
CA MET A 130 1.82 5.25 -27.62
C MET A 130 2.75 6.42 -27.27
N LEU A 131 3.67 6.25 -26.32
CA LEU A 131 4.68 7.25 -25.97
C LEU A 131 5.87 7.28 -26.96
N GLY A 132 6.04 6.24 -27.78
CA GLY A 132 7.10 6.18 -28.77
C GLY A 132 8.50 6.29 -28.13
N ASP A 133 9.31 7.23 -28.65
CA ASP A 133 10.69 7.45 -28.16
C ASP A 133 10.75 8.06 -26.74
N GLU A 134 9.65 8.59 -26.23
CA GLU A 134 9.54 9.12 -24.86
C GLU A 134 9.14 8.05 -23.84
N ALA A 135 8.98 6.79 -24.28
CA ALA A 135 8.58 5.71 -23.37
C ALA A 135 9.67 5.45 -22.32
N PRO A 136 9.30 5.41 -21.01
CA PRO A 136 10.24 5.06 -19.96
C PRO A 136 10.67 3.59 -20.05
N ASN A 137 11.79 3.25 -19.39
CA ASN A 137 12.14 1.85 -19.17
C ASN A 137 11.00 1.11 -18.46
N HIS A 138 10.88 -0.19 -18.68
CA HIS A 138 9.91 -1.02 -18.00
C HIS A 138 10.49 -2.37 -17.55
N ALA A 139 9.91 -2.95 -16.49
CA ALA A 139 10.29 -4.26 -15.99
C ALA A 139 9.07 -4.96 -15.34
N LYS A 140 9.16 -6.27 -15.16
CA LYS A 140 8.14 -7.04 -14.46
C LYS A 140 8.21 -6.79 -12.96
N LEU A 141 7.07 -6.51 -12.35
CA LEU A 141 6.95 -6.13 -10.95
C LEU A 141 7.51 -7.21 -9.99
N GLY A 142 7.15 -8.48 -10.16
CA GLY A 142 7.53 -9.55 -9.24
C GLY A 142 8.98 -10.03 -9.34
N GLU A 143 9.68 -9.72 -10.42
CA GLU A 143 11.03 -10.25 -10.67
C GLU A 143 12.13 -9.52 -9.88
N LEU A 144 12.02 -8.19 -9.70
CA LEU A 144 13.08 -7.39 -9.08
C LEU A 144 13.26 -7.64 -7.57
N GLY A 145 12.23 -8.10 -6.88
CA GLY A 145 12.27 -8.45 -5.45
C GLY A 145 12.39 -9.95 -5.19
N ALA A 146 12.50 -10.77 -6.23
CA ALA A 146 12.60 -12.22 -6.12
C ALA A 146 13.93 -12.66 -5.48
N GLU A 147 13.98 -13.87 -4.92
CA GLU A 147 15.22 -14.43 -4.33
C GLU A 147 16.32 -14.63 -5.37
N THR A 148 15.93 -14.81 -6.63
CA THR A 148 16.83 -14.95 -7.78
C THR A 148 17.42 -13.64 -8.28
N SER A 149 16.92 -12.49 -7.79
CA SER A 149 17.45 -11.18 -8.19
C SER A 149 18.89 -11.03 -7.71
N VAL A 150 19.82 -10.87 -8.65
CA VAL A 150 21.24 -10.70 -8.36
C VAL A 150 21.48 -9.21 -8.11
N SER A 151 21.72 -8.85 -6.86
CA SER A 151 22.27 -7.56 -6.48
C SER A 151 23.69 -7.79 -5.93
N ARG A 152 24.54 -6.77 -5.99
CA ARG A 152 25.83 -6.81 -5.29
C ARG A 152 25.54 -6.96 -3.79
N ALA A 153 25.66 -8.19 -3.31
CA ALA A 153 25.29 -8.59 -1.96
C ALA A 153 26.11 -7.81 -0.92
N GLY A 154 25.44 -7.27 0.09
CA GLY A 154 26.08 -6.93 1.36
C GLY A 154 25.80 -5.54 1.93
N GLU A 155 25.41 -4.55 1.16
CA GLU A 155 25.10 -3.23 1.72
C GLU A 155 23.61 -3.06 2.00
N GLN A 156 23.25 -2.90 3.26
CA GLN A 156 21.94 -2.40 3.61
C GLN A 156 21.76 -1.01 3.01
N VAL A 157 20.72 -0.83 2.19
CA VAL A 157 20.32 0.51 1.74
C VAL A 157 20.00 1.33 2.98
N SER A 158 20.87 2.30 3.27
CA SER A 158 20.64 3.22 4.37
C SER A 158 19.62 4.26 3.92
N SER A 159 18.51 4.37 4.63
CA SER A 159 17.53 5.47 4.45
C SER A 159 18.05 6.81 4.99
N ARG A 160 19.32 6.89 5.41
CA ARG A 160 19.90 8.11 6.00
C ARG A 160 19.91 9.32 5.07
N SER A 161 19.84 9.12 3.75
CA SER A 161 19.76 10.20 2.77
C SER A 161 18.32 10.66 2.50
N VAL A 162 17.30 9.89 2.91
CA VAL A 162 15.87 10.21 2.67
C VAL A 162 15.38 11.13 3.76
N LYS A 163 14.69 12.21 3.35
CA LYS A 163 14.16 13.25 4.24
C LYS A 163 12.63 13.16 4.35
N ASP A 164 12.10 13.73 5.40
CA ASP A 164 10.66 13.79 5.69
C ASP A 164 9.87 14.48 4.57
N ASP A 165 10.43 15.51 3.96
CA ASP A 165 9.80 16.28 2.90
C ASP A 165 10.02 15.69 1.50
N ASP A 166 10.78 14.59 1.38
CA ASP A 166 10.94 13.93 0.09
C ASP A 166 9.60 13.33 -0.39
N PRO A 167 9.29 13.44 -1.69
CA PRO A 167 8.12 12.79 -2.28
C PRO A 167 8.16 11.28 -2.06
N LEU A 168 7.05 10.73 -1.57
CA LEU A 168 6.90 9.29 -1.37
C LEU A 168 5.89 8.68 -2.34
N LEU A 169 4.75 9.33 -2.51
CA LEU A 169 3.60 8.77 -3.23
C LEU A 169 2.97 9.85 -4.11
N ILE A 170 2.74 9.55 -5.38
CA ILE A 170 2.01 10.42 -6.30
C ILE A 170 0.73 9.72 -6.71
N ILE A 171 -0.41 10.28 -6.31
CA ILE A 171 -1.74 9.74 -6.62
C ILE A 171 -2.45 10.66 -7.61
N PHE A 172 -2.88 10.11 -8.73
CA PHE A 172 -3.71 10.86 -9.67
C PHE A 172 -5.17 10.89 -9.21
N THR A 173 -5.74 12.08 -9.29
CA THR A 173 -7.15 12.33 -8.97
C THR A 173 -7.87 12.87 -10.21
N SER A 174 -9.14 12.52 -10.35
CA SER A 174 -10.01 12.99 -11.43
C SER A 174 -10.42 14.45 -11.29
N GLY A 175 -9.59 15.37 -10.86
CA GLY A 175 -9.88 16.77 -10.61
C GLY A 175 -11.15 17.35 -11.24
N SER A 176 -11.68 18.43 -10.70
CA SER A 176 -12.88 19.13 -11.23
C SER A 176 -12.66 19.79 -12.60
N GLU A 177 -11.44 19.81 -13.09
CA GLU A 177 -11.02 20.33 -14.41
C GLU A 177 -10.58 19.16 -15.31
N ALA A 178 -10.69 19.33 -16.61
CA ALA A 178 -10.60 18.29 -17.65
C ALA A 178 -9.38 17.35 -17.65
N ALA A 179 -8.35 17.60 -16.82
CA ALA A 179 -7.14 16.80 -16.79
C ALA A 179 -6.83 16.25 -15.39
N PRO A 180 -6.46 14.97 -15.23
CA PRO A 180 -6.04 14.39 -13.96
C PRO A 180 -4.84 15.14 -13.35
N LYS A 181 -4.88 15.36 -12.02
CA LYS A 181 -3.82 16.00 -11.26
C LYS A 181 -3.09 14.98 -10.40
N GLY A 182 -1.76 14.94 -10.45
CA GLY A 182 -0.92 14.15 -9.57
C GLY A 182 -0.71 14.86 -8.23
N VAL A 183 -1.32 14.32 -7.17
CA VAL A 183 -1.13 14.81 -5.79
C VAL A 183 0.11 14.15 -5.21
N VAL A 184 1.07 14.96 -4.81
CA VAL A 184 2.32 14.49 -4.18
C VAL A 184 2.13 14.42 -2.68
N LEU A 185 2.36 13.23 -2.10
CA LEU A 185 2.43 13.01 -0.67
C LEU A 185 3.88 12.73 -0.26
N THR A 186 4.37 13.44 0.74
CA THR A 186 5.71 13.25 1.30
C THR A 186 5.70 12.17 2.39
N HIS A 187 6.89 11.74 2.83
CA HIS A 187 7.02 10.88 4.00
C HIS A 187 6.35 11.51 5.23
N ALA A 188 6.55 12.83 5.45
CA ALA A 188 5.92 13.55 6.55
C ALA A 188 4.38 13.56 6.44
N ASN A 189 3.81 13.76 5.24
CA ASN A 189 2.35 13.70 5.08
C ASN A 189 1.79 12.34 5.52
N CYS A 190 2.44 11.24 5.11
CA CYS A 190 2.02 9.90 5.49
C CYS A 190 2.21 9.63 6.99
N PHE A 191 3.31 10.11 7.59
CA PHE A 191 3.56 9.98 9.03
C PHE A 191 2.50 10.70 9.86
N TRP A 192 2.27 11.99 9.60
CA TRP A 192 1.31 12.78 10.37
C TRP A 192 -0.12 12.30 10.21
N ASN A 193 -0.47 11.83 9.00
CA ASN A 193 -1.76 11.17 8.78
C ASN A 193 -1.89 9.89 9.63
N ASN A 194 -0.87 9.02 9.65
CA ASN A 194 -0.89 7.82 10.48
C ASN A 194 -0.95 8.14 11.98
N LEU A 195 -0.24 9.17 12.43
CA LEU A 195 -0.31 9.60 13.82
C LEU A 195 -1.72 10.07 14.18
N ALA A 196 -2.36 10.87 13.33
CA ALA A 196 -3.74 11.30 13.53
C ALA A 196 -4.72 10.11 13.54
N LEU A 197 -4.57 9.18 12.59
CA LEU A 197 -5.39 7.96 12.52
C LEU A 197 -5.20 7.07 13.75
N SER A 198 -3.99 6.95 14.28
CA SER A 198 -3.73 6.13 15.48
C SER A 198 -4.45 6.63 16.72
N GLN A 199 -4.76 7.92 16.79
CA GLN A 199 -5.56 8.51 17.86
C GLN A 199 -7.06 8.27 17.67
N ALA A 200 -7.53 8.37 16.42
CA ALA A 200 -8.95 8.19 16.09
C ALA A 200 -9.35 6.71 16.00
N MET A 201 -8.43 5.87 15.58
CA MET A 201 -8.63 4.43 15.36
C MET A 201 -7.40 3.68 15.92
N PRO A 202 -7.37 3.45 17.25
CA PRO A 202 -6.28 2.72 17.86
C PRO A 202 -6.12 1.34 17.24
N MET A 203 -4.90 1.06 16.75
CA MET A 203 -4.52 -0.20 16.13
C MET A 203 -3.33 -0.79 16.90
N THR A 204 -3.36 -2.09 17.08
CA THR A 204 -2.32 -2.85 17.80
C THR A 204 -1.69 -3.87 16.87
N PRO A 205 -0.56 -4.47 17.24
CA PRO A 205 0.00 -5.58 16.46
C PRO A 205 -0.96 -6.78 16.29
N ASP A 206 -1.93 -6.96 17.15
CA ASP A 206 -2.89 -8.08 17.09
C ASP A 206 -4.03 -7.86 16.10
N ASP A 207 -4.07 -6.69 15.48
CA ASP A 207 -5.08 -6.39 14.50
C ASP A 207 -4.81 -7.05 13.14
N VAL A 208 -5.91 -7.38 12.46
CA VAL A 208 -5.92 -7.90 11.11
C VAL A 208 -6.77 -6.96 10.25
N VAL A 209 -6.12 -6.29 9.32
CA VAL A 209 -6.73 -5.31 8.42
C VAL A 209 -7.08 -5.99 7.10
N LEU A 210 -8.34 -5.95 6.69
CA LEU A 210 -8.71 -6.34 5.33
C LEU A 210 -8.55 -5.14 4.37
N SER A 211 -7.59 -5.24 3.45
CA SER A 211 -7.29 -4.23 2.45
C SER A 211 -7.76 -4.69 1.07
N MET A 212 -8.87 -4.14 0.62
CA MET A 212 -9.51 -4.43 -0.68
C MET A 212 -9.71 -3.17 -1.52
N LEU A 213 -9.38 -2.00 -0.97
CA LEU A 213 -9.42 -0.75 -1.73
C LEU A 213 -8.22 -0.69 -2.68
N PRO A 214 -8.42 -0.12 -3.88
CA PRO A 214 -7.37 -0.11 -4.90
C PRO A 214 -6.10 0.61 -4.44
N GLN A 215 -4.95 -0.02 -4.63
CA GLN A 215 -3.64 0.57 -4.32
C GLN A 215 -3.18 1.64 -5.32
N TYR A 216 -3.92 1.92 -6.40
CA TYR A 216 -3.73 3.13 -7.21
C TYR A 216 -4.47 4.34 -6.65
N HIS A 217 -5.19 4.18 -5.54
CA HIS A 217 -5.90 5.25 -4.83
C HIS A 217 -5.29 5.42 -3.43
N VAL A 218 -5.31 6.67 -2.91
CA VAL A 218 -4.72 6.98 -1.59
C VAL A 218 -5.28 6.12 -0.45
N ALA A 219 -6.55 5.74 -0.52
CA ALA A 219 -7.18 4.90 0.50
C ALA A 219 -6.60 3.48 0.58
N GLY A 220 -6.04 2.96 -0.51
CA GLY A 220 -5.33 1.67 -0.53
C GLY A 220 -3.98 1.68 0.20
N TRP A 221 -3.49 2.84 0.58
CA TRP A 221 -2.23 3.04 1.30
C TRP A 221 -2.43 3.74 2.64
N ASN A 222 -2.92 4.97 2.60
CA ASN A 222 -2.74 5.98 3.64
C ASN A 222 -3.86 6.02 4.69
N ILE A 223 -4.77 5.04 4.71
CA ILE A 223 -5.79 4.92 5.75
C ILE A 223 -5.45 3.78 6.70
N GLN A 224 -5.65 2.53 6.30
CA GLN A 224 -5.41 1.39 7.19
C GLN A 224 -4.10 0.64 6.92
N PRO A 225 -3.66 0.39 5.65
CA PRO A 225 -2.49 -0.43 5.42
C PRO A 225 -1.18 0.16 5.98
N LEU A 226 -0.91 1.44 5.75
CA LEU A 226 0.30 2.09 6.30
C LEU A 226 0.26 2.15 7.82
N LEU A 227 -0.90 2.35 8.43
CA LEU A 227 -1.06 2.31 9.88
C LEU A 227 -0.80 0.89 10.42
N ALA A 228 -1.29 -0.15 9.73
CA ALA A 228 -1.05 -1.54 10.09
C ALA A 228 0.45 -1.88 10.08
N TRP A 229 1.16 -1.55 9.01
CA TRP A 229 2.61 -1.81 8.95
C TRP A 229 3.41 -0.96 9.92
N TRP A 230 2.93 0.23 10.29
CA TRP A 230 3.57 1.04 11.33
C TRP A 230 3.39 0.43 12.72
N THR A 231 2.23 -0.12 13.04
CA THR A 231 1.94 -0.72 14.35
C THR A 231 2.43 -2.16 14.49
N GLY A 232 2.64 -2.87 13.39
CA GLY A 232 3.00 -4.29 13.38
C GLY A 232 1.82 -5.24 13.20
N ALA A 233 0.67 -4.74 12.74
CA ALA A 233 -0.53 -5.51 12.43
C ALA A 233 -0.40 -6.29 11.10
N THR A 234 -1.30 -7.23 10.87
CA THR A 234 -1.39 -8.00 9.64
C THR A 234 -2.30 -7.32 8.62
N VAL A 235 -1.89 -7.28 7.35
CA VAL A 235 -2.74 -6.82 6.23
C VAL A 235 -3.12 -8.01 5.36
N VAL A 236 -4.40 -8.32 5.29
CA VAL A 236 -4.98 -9.27 4.32
C VAL A 236 -5.30 -8.51 3.05
N LEU A 237 -4.61 -8.87 1.96
CA LEU A 237 -4.76 -8.21 0.66
C LEU A 237 -5.75 -8.96 -0.23
N GLU A 238 -6.72 -8.23 -0.76
CA GLU A 238 -7.62 -8.72 -1.81
C GLU A 238 -7.53 -7.82 -3.05
N ARG A 239 -7.64 -8.43 -4.23
CA ARG A 239 -7.57 -7.72 -5.53
C ARG A 239 -8.66 -6.70 -5.72
N SER A 240 -9.86 -7.06 -5.25
CA SER A 240 -11.06 -6.27 -5.41
C SER A 240 -12.12 -6.68 -4.39
N PHE A 241 -13.13 -5.85 -4.22
CA PHE A 241 -14.27 -6.17 -3.38
C PHE A 241 -15.12 -7.27 -3.98
N ASN A 242 -15.30 -8.36 -3.21
CA ASN A 242 -16.32 -9.40 -3.45
C ASN A 242 -17.00 -9.65 -2.10
N PRO A 243 -18.33 -9.42 -1.97
CA PRO A 243 -19.00 -9.43 -0.67
C PRO A 243 -18.97 -10.81 0.01
N GLY A 244 -19.19 -11.90 -0.71
CA GLY A 244 -19.11 -13.25 -0.15
C GLY A 244 -17.69 -13.58 0.33
N ARG A 245 -16.67 -13.22 -0.46
CA ARG A 245 -15.26 -13.42 -0.08
C ARG A 245 -14.87 -12.58 1.14
N VAL A 246 -15.37 -11.35 1.26
CA VAL A 246 -15.12 -10.49 2.43
C VAL A 246 -15.69 -11.13 3.70
N LEU A 247 -16.93 -11.64 3.68
CA LEU A 247 -17.52 -12.35 4.80
C LEU A 247 -16.69 -13.56 5.21
N GLN A 248 -16.28 -14.37 4.23
CA GLN A 248 -15.42 -15.53 4.43
C GLN A 248 -14.10 -15.15 5.09
N LEU A 249 -13.42 -14.09 4.62
CA LEU A 249 -12.14 -13.63 5.17
C LEU A 249 -12.27 -13.09 6.60
N ILE A 250 -13.37 -12.40 6.93
CA ILE A 250 -13.61 -11.95 8.29
C ILE A 250 -13.59 -13.15 9.24
N GLN A 251 -14.31 -14.21 8.91
CA GLN A 251 -14.38 -15.41 9.73
C GLN A 251 -13.07 -16.21 9.71
N GLU A 252 -12.46 -16.45 8.54
CA GLU A 252 -11.30 -17.33 8.40
C GLU A 252 -9.99 -16.70 8.87
N ARG A 253 -9.84 -15.38 8.71
CA ARG A 253 -8.62 -14.64 9.05
C ARG A 253 -8.75 -13.82 10.32
N GLY A 254 -9.92 -13.81 10.96
CA GLY A 254 -10.16 -13.00 12.13
C GLY A 254 -9.98 -11.50 11.88
N VAL A 255 -10.49 -11.01 10.73
CA VAL A 255 -10.36 -9.58 10.36
C VAL A 255 -10.97 -8.71 11.47
N THR A 256 -10.19 -7.79 12.01
CA THR A 256 -10.60 -6.91 13.10
C THR A 256 -11.06 -5.54 12.63
N THR A 257 -10.57 -5.11 11.47
CA THR A 257 -10.94 -3.82 10.88
C THR A 257 -10.85 -3.86 9.35
N MET A 258 -11.74 -3.12 8.71
CA MET A 258 -11.74 -2.90 7.26
C MET A 258 -12.28 -1.52 6.93
N MET A 259 -11.94 -1.03 5.74
CA MET A 259 -12.53 0.18 5.18
C MET A 259 -13.30 -0.15 3.90
N GLY A 260 -14.46 0.46 3.76
CA GLY A 260 -15.29 0.37 2.56
C GLY A 260 -16.12 1.63 2.34
N VAL A 261 -16.87 1.62 1.24
CA VAL A 261 -17.90 2.64 0.96
C VAL A 261 -19.27 2.12 1.39
N PRO A 262 -20.28 2.98 1.62
CA PRO A 262 -21.60 2.53 2.12
C PRO A 262 -22.25 1.43 1.29
N THR A 263 -22.08 1.46 -0.03
CA THR A 263 -22.63 0.43 -0.93
C THR A 263 -22.00 -0.94 -0.70
N GLN A 264 -20.71 -1.02 -0.37
CA GLN A 264 -20.04 -2.28 -0.06
C GLN A 264 -20.62 -2.92 1.20
N TYR A 265 -20.84 -2.15 2.26
CA TYR A 265 -21.47 -2.67 3.48
C TYR A 265 -22.90 -3.14 3.27
N ARG A 266 -23.68 -2.46 2.42
CA ARG A 266 -25.01 -2.97 2.01
C ARG A 266 -24.90 -4.29 1.26
N MET A 267 -23.97 -4.40 0.32
CA MET A 267 -23.75 -5.64 -0.43
C MET A 267 -23.30 -6.80 0.47
N LEU A 268 -22.56 -6.54 1.55
CA LEU A 268 -22.25 -7.54 2.58
C LEU A 268 -23.51 -8.02 3.29
N ARG A 269 -24.32 -7.07 3.77
CA ARG A 269 -25.59 -7.38 4.47
C ARG A 269 -26.56 -8.18 3.61
N ASP A 270 -26.58 -7.91 2.31
CA ASP A 270 -27.51 -8.52 1.36
C ASP A 270 -27.06 -9.92 0.91
N GLN A 271 -25.87 -10.41 1.37
CA GLN A 271 -25.43 -11.78 1.12
C GLN A 271 -26.22 -12.79 1.96
N PRO A 272 -26.57 -13.98 1.42
CA PRO A 272 -27.19 -15.05 2.20
C PRO A 272 -26.34 -15.45 3.44
N GLU A 273 -25.03 -15.46 3.29
CA GLU A 273 -24.06 -15.84 4.31
C GLU A 273 -23.97 -14.83 5.47
N TRP A 274 -24.48 -13.62 5.29
CA TRP A 274 -24.48 -12.58 6.34
C TRP A 274 -25.04 -13.05 7.68
N HIS A 275 -26.11 -13.86 7.64
CA HIS A 275 -26.77 -14.33 8.86
C HIS A 275 -26.01 -15.45 9.58
N THR A 276 -25.21 -16.23 8.87
CA THR A 276 -24.52 -17.42 9.36
C THR A 276 -23.03 -17.20 9.61
N THR A 277 -22.42 -16.19 8.99
CA THR A 277 -21.00 -15.85 9.16
C THR A 277 -20.74 -15.28 10.56
N ASP A 278 -19.70 -15.78 11.22
CA ASP A 278 -19.19 -15.18 12.45
C ASP A 278 -18.40 -13.90 12.12
N LEU A 279 -18.95 -12.76 12.52
CA LEU A 279 -18.37 -11.44 12.33
C LEU A 279 -17.83 -10.84 13.63
N SER A 280 -17.74 -11.62 14.71
CA SER A 280 -17.38 -11.14 16.04
C SER A 280 -15.97 -10.56 16.15
N SER A 281 -15.06 -10.94 15.22
CA SER A 281 -13.72 -10.36 15.15
C SER A 281 -13.72 -8.93 14.64
N LEU A 282 -14.70 -8.53 13.80
CA LEU A 282 -14.73 -7.22 13.14
C LEU A 282 -15.20 -6.13 14.12
N ARG A 283 -14.26 -5.45 14.76
CA ARG A 283 -14.52 -4.42 15.78
C ARG A 283 -14.82 -3.05 15.17
N VAL A 284 -14.14 -2.71 14.08
CA VAL A 284 -14.20 -1.39 13.45
C VAL A 284 -14.40 -1.54 11.95
N ALA A 285 -15.49 -0.99 11.45
CA ALA A 285 -15.78 -0.87 10.04
C ALA A 285 -15.72 0.62 9.66
N LEU A 286 -14.68 1.02 8.94
CA LEU A 286 -14.51 2.38 8.46
C LEU A 286 -15.35 2.61 7.19
N VAL A 287 -16.07 3.73 7.17
CA VAL A 287 -16.82 4.17 6.00
C VAL A 287 -16.21 5.47 5.48
N GLY A 288 -15.78 5.46 4.23
CA GLY A 288 -15.24 6.63 3.57
C GLY A 288 -15.88 6.90 2.20
N GLY A 289 -15.54 8.03 1.59
CA GLY A 289 -15.98 8.40 0.26
C GLY A 289 -17.43 8.87 0.13
N ALA A 290 -18.29 8.63 1.14
CA ALA A 290 -19.66 9.12 1.19
C ALA A 290 -20.20 9.07 2.64
N THR A 291 -21.25 9.86 2.90
CA THR A 291 -21.93 9.87 4.20
C THR A 291 -22.57 8.51 4.52
N ILE A 292 -22.48 8.07 5.78
CA ILE A 292 -23.14 6.86 6.26
C ILE A 292 -24.66 7.05 6.19
N PRO A 293 -25.40 6.20 5.45
CA PRO A 293 -26.85 6.25 5.45
C PRO A 293 -27.43 5.85 6.82
N ALA A 294 -28.48 6.54 7.26
CA ALA A 294 -29.04 6.39 8.61
C ALA A 294 -29.41 4.95 8.99
N GLY A 295 -29.87 4.11 8.06
CA GLY A 295 -30.23 2.72 8.33
C GLY A 295 -29.03 1.76 8.39
N LEU A 296 -27.88 2.12 7.82
CA LEU A 296 -26.75 1.19 7.69
C LEU A 296 -26.13 0.87 9.07
N ALA A 297 -26.03 1.84 9.95
CA ALA A 297 -25.52 1.61 11.31
C ALA A 297 -26.41 0.64 12.09
N ALA A 298 -27.73 0.82 12.01
CA ALA A 298 -28.70 -0.04 12.66
C ALA A 298 -28.67 -1.50 12.14
N ASP A 299 -28.30 -1.69 10.88
CA ASP A 299 -28.18 -3.03 10.29
C ASP A 299 -26.92 -3.80 10.78
N LEU A 300 -25.84 -3.09 11.11
CA LEU A 300 -24.55 -3.70 11.52
C LEU A 300 -24.37 -3.80 13.03
N GLU A 301 -24.98 -2.91 13.80
CA GLU A 301 -24.91 -2.88 15.27
C GLU A 301 -25.31 -4.20 15.94
N PRO A 302 -26.38 -4.93 15.51
CA PRO A 302 -26.73 -6.22 16.08
C PRO A 302 -25.67 -7.31 15.91
N LYS A 303 -24.75 -7.15 14.97
CA LYS A 303 -23.58 -8.02 14.74
C LYS A 303 -22.34 -7.57 15.53
N GLY A 304 -22.46 -6.54 16.37
CA GLY A 304 -21.34 -5.98 17.13
C GLY A 304 -20.41 -5.09 16.31
N ILE A 305 -20.75 -4.78 15.05
CA ILE A 305 -19.91 -4.00 14.15
C ILE A 305 -20.17 -2.52 14.36
N ARG A 306 -19.13 -1.79 14.76
CA ARG A 306 -19.17 -0.34 14.92
C ARG A 306 -18.76 0.34 13.63
N LEU A 307 -19.68 1.12 13.04
CA LEU A 307 -19.35 2.00 11.92
C LEU A 307 -18.68 3.29 12.41
N THR A 308 -17.61 3.64 11.74
CA THR A 308 -16.90 4.90 11.96
C THR A 308 -16.78 5.63 10.62
N GLN A 309 -17.15 6.92 10.59
CA GLN A 309 -17.00 7.79 9.42
C GLN A 309 -15.56 8.30 9.34
N GLY A 310 -14.88 8.08 8.21
CA GLY A 310 -13.55 8.61 7.89
C GLY A 310 -13.59 9.71 6.84
#